data_bcb691a640133debda2f40a0256d5b31
#
_entry.id   bcb691a640133debda2f40a0256d5b31
#
_cell.length_a   1.000
_cell.length_b   1.000
_cell.length_c   1.000
_cell.angle_alpha   90.00
_cell.angle_beta   90.00
_cell.angle_gamma   90.00
#
_symmetry.space_group_name_H-M   'P 1'
#
loop_
_entity.id
_entity.type
_entity.pdbx_description
1 polymer ?
#
loop_
_entity_poly.entity_id
_entity_poly.type
_entity_poly.pdbx_seq_one_letter_code
_entity_poly.pdbx_strand_id
1 'polypeptide(L)'
;EAFFRDIALLSSVGVCPVVIHGGGPEINRWLNKLEILPKFENGLRVTDEKTMEIVEMVLMGRVNKQIVRGINKTGSLAVGISGLDGNLIHSRELGDGSHGLVGEVTQINPELLDPLIAKGYIPVISSIGSTADGISHNINADFVAGEVAAAINAEKLILLTDTPGILKERDNPNSLAKQINLKEARKFIEKNIVSNGMLPKT
;
A
#
# COMPACT_ATOMS: atom_id res chain seq x y z
N GLU A 1 -14.01 -1.00 12.00
CA GLU A 1 -15.37 -1.26 11.46
C GLU A 1 -15.88 -0.13 10.55
N ALA A 2 -15.65 1.16 10.88
CA ALA A 2 -16.07 2.29 10.05
C ALA A 2 -15.54 2.18 8.62
N PHE A 3 -14.24 2.00 8.44
CA PHE A 3 -13.59 1.82 7.14
C PHE A 3 -14.32 0.82 6.21
N PHE A 4 -14.72 -0.35 6.73
CA PHE A 4 -15.38 -1.36 5.89
C PHE A 4 -16.77 -0.91 5.44
N ARG A 5 -17.50 -0.17 6.30
CA ARG A 5 -18.80 0.42 5.96
C ARG A 5 -18.65 1.52 4.91
N ASP A 6 -17.62 2.34 5.02
CA ASP A 6 -17.36 3.44 4.06
C ASP A 6 -17.04 2.87 2.67
N ILE A 7 -16.21 1.81 2.59
CA ILE A 7 -15.93 1.11 1.33
C ILE A 7 -17.22 0.51 0.73
N ALA A 8 -18.04 -0.13 1.56
CA ALA A 8 -19.31 -0.70 1.11
C ALA A 8 -20.28 0.38 0.63
N LEU A 9 -20.36 1.52 1.33
CA LEU A 9 -21.18 2.67 0.92
C LEU A 9 -20.72 3.21 -0.44
N LEU A 10 -19.42 3.44 -0.62
CA LEU A 10 -18.87 3.88 -1.90
C LEU A 10 -19.25 2.92 -3.03
N SER A 11 -19.09 1.61 -2.81
CA SER A 11 -19.49 0.60 -3.79
C SER A 11 -20.98 0.63 -4.09
N SER A 12 -21.84 0.84 -3.09
CA SER A 12 -23.30 0.87 -3.26
C SER A 12 -23.83 2.07 -4.06
N VAL A 13 -23.07 3.17 -4.09
CA VAL A 13 -23.43 4.38 -4.87
C VAL A 13 -22.74 4.43 -6.24
N GLY A 14 -22.14 3.31 -6.67
CA GLY A 14 -21.56 3.17 -8.01
C GLY A 14 -20.09 3.54 -8.15
N VAL A 15 -19.40 3.84 -7.05
CA VAL A 15 -17.94 3.96 -7.05
C VAL A 15 -17.33 2.54 -7.09
N CYS A 16 -16.27 2.36 -7.86
CA CYS A 16 -15.53 1.10 -7.96
C CYS A 16 -14.25 1.17 -7.11
N PRO A 17 -14.31 0.86 -5.80
CA PRO A 17 -13.13 0.96 -4.95
C PRO A 17 -12.14 -0.17 -5.22
N VAL A 18 -10.86 0.17 -5.29
CA VAL A 18 -9.73 -0.76 -5.25
C VAL A 18 -8.94 -0.45 -3.98
N VAL A 19 -8.73 -1.45 -3.14
CA VAL A 19 -8.09 -1.28 -1.84
C VAL A 19 -6.66 -1.80 -1.90
N ILE A 20 -5.68 -0.94 -1.64
CA ILE A 20 -4.28 -1.33 -1.48
C ILE A 20 -3.96 -1.27 0.01
N HIS A 21 -3.20 -2.24 0.50
CA HIS A 21 -2.80 -2.27 1.90
C HIS A 21 -1.36 -2.74 2.12
N GLY A 22 -0.73 -2.18 3.13
CA GLY A 22 0.45 -2.72 3.79
C GLY A 22 0.08 -3.49 5.07
N GLY A 23 1.01 -3.55 6.03
CA GLY A 23 0.77 -4.25 7.29
C GLY A 23 1.96 -4.21 8.25
N GLY A 24 2.74 -3.13 8.23
CA GLY A 24 3.96 -2.98 9.04
C GLY A 24 3.79 -3.37 10.52
N PRO A 25 2.76 -2.90 11.23
CA PRO A 25 2.52 -3.28 12.63
C PRO A 25 2.28 -4.78 12.82
N GLU A 26 1.54 -5.42 11.93
CA GLU A 26 1.26 -6.86 12.01
C GLU A 26 2.51 -7.69 11.67
N ILE A 27 3.31 -7.25 10.68
CA ILE A 27 4.62 -7.86 10.37
C ILE A 27 5.53 -7.78 11.60
N ASN A 28 5.66 -6.61 12.24
CA ASN A 28 6.47 -6.44 13.46
C ASN A 28 6.00 -7.39 14.56
N ARG A 29 4.68 -7.52 14.75
CA ARG A 29 4.11 -8.42 15.74
C ARG A 29 4.52 -9.88 15.52
N TRP A 30 4.53 -10.33 14.26
CA TRP A 30 4.92 -11.70 13.92
C TRP A 30 6.43 -11.91 13.98
N LEU A 31 7.24 -10.97 13.50
CA LEU A 31 8.69 -11.03 13.64
C LEU A 31 9.11 -11.13 15.11
N ASN A 32 8.52 -10.29 15.98
CA ASN A 32 8.78 -10.33 17.42
C ASN A 32 8.39 -11.68 18.07
N LYS A 33 7.26 -12.30 17.64
CA LYS A 33 6.87 -13.64 18.11
C LYS A 33 7.85 -14.74 17.72
N LEU A 34 8.56 -14.55 16.61
CA LEU A 34 9.57 -15.47 16.09
C LEU A 34 10.98 -15.08 16.53
N GLU A 35 11.10 -14.11 17.44
CA GLU A 35 12.37 -13.60 17.97
C GLU A 35 13.29 -13.01 16.88
N ILE A 36 12.69 -12.51 15.78
CA ILE A 36 13.38 -11.80 14.71
C ILE A 36 13.25 -10.30 14.95
N LEU A 37 14.38 -9.61 15.12
CA LEU A 37 14.39 -8.17 15.35
C LEU A 37 14.14 -7.41 14.04
N PRO A 38 13.06 -6.61 13.92
CA PRO A 38 12.83 -5.78 12.76
C PRO A 38 13.93 -4.72 12.59
N LYS A 39 14.49 -4.62 11.39
CA LYS A 39 15.47 -3.59 11.05
C LYS A 39 14.82 -2.60 10.07
N PHE A 40 15.16 -1.31 10.26
CA PHE A 40 14.69 -0.24 9.38
C PHE A 40 15.85 0.69 9.01
N GLU A 41 15.91 1.07 7.75
CA GLU A 41 16.83 2.07 7.23
C GLU A 41 16.02 3.06 6.38
N ASN A 42 16.19 4.36 6.62
CA ASN A 42 15.48 5.44 5.92
C ASN A 42 13.94 5.27 5.88
N GLY A 43 13.37 4.64 6.92
CA GLY A 43 11.93 4.38 7.01
C GLY A 43 11.45 3.14 6.25
N LEU A 44 12.34 2.44 5.56
CA LEU A 44 12.06 1.17 4.87
C LEU A 44 12.53 -0.01 5.74
N ARG A 45 11.78 -1.11 5.69
CA ARG A 45 12.15 -2.35 6.39
C ARG A 45 13.26 -3.05 5.60
N VAL A 46 14.42 -3.27 6.22
CA VAL A 46 15.40 -4.19 5.66
C VAL A 46 14.79 -5.60 5.66
N THR A 47 14.71 -6.20 4.50
CA THR A 47 13.95 -7.45 4.29
C THR A 47 14.86 -8.53 3.72
N ASP A 48 15.42 -9.36 4.59
CA ASP A 48 16.12 -10.58 4.18
C ASP A 48 15.13 -11.70 3.81
N GLU A 49 15.61 -12.84 3.30
CA GLU A 49 14.76 -13.96 2.86
C GLU A 49 13.80 -14.42 3.97
N LYS A 50 14.31 -14.59 5.19
CA LYS A 50 13.51 -14.98 6.36
C LYS A 50 12.41 -13.98 6.68
N THR A 51 12.75 -12.69 6.60
CA THR A 51 11.79 -11.60 6.82
C THR A 51 10.77 -11.59 5.70
N MET A 52 11.17 -11.86 4.44
CA MET A 52 10.27 -11.87 3.30
C MET A 52 9.20 -12.97 3.42
N GLU A 53 9.56 -14.17 3.85
CA GLU A 53 8.60 -15.24 4.12
C GLU A 53 7.51 -14.79 5.12
N ILE A 54 7.91 -14.09 6.19
CA ILE A 54 6.96 -13.55 7.17
C ILE A 54 6.11 -12.44 6.57
N VAL A 55 6.71 -11.56 5.76
CA VAL A 55 5.99 -10.48 5.07
C VAL A 55 4.91 -11.06 4.16
N GLU A 56 5.23 -12.07 3.34
CA GLU A 56 4.26 -12.76 2.48
C GLU A 56 3.12 -13.38 3.28
N MET A 57 3.42 -14.21 4.28
CA MET A 57 2.40 -14.83 5.12
C MET A 57 1.48 -13.82 5.77
N VAL A 58 2.06 -12.73 6.30
CA VAL A 58 1.29 -11.72 7.02
C VAL A 58 0.47 -10.87 6.07
N LEU A 59 1.07 -10.34 5.00
CA LEU A 59 0.36 -9.46 4.08
C LEU A 59 -0.70 -10.21 3.29
N MET A 60 -0.33 -11.31 2.62
CA MET A 60 -1.24 -12.04 1.72
C MET A 60 -2.27 -12.89 2.49
N GLY A 61 -1.85 -13.53 3.56
CA GLY A 61 -2.71 -14.41 4.35
C GLY A 61 -3.48 -13.71 5.45
N ARG A 62 -2.81 -12.98 6.31
CA ARG A 62 -3.40 -12.42 7.53
C ARG A 62 -4.14 -11.12 7.28
N VAL A 63 -3.40 -10.08 6.85
CA VAL A 63 -3.95 -8.71 6.71
C VAL A 63 -4.95 -8.65 5.57
N ASN A 64 -4.58 -9.15 4.40
CA ASN A 64 -5.45 -9.18 3.22
C ASN A 64 -6.79 -9.85 3.54
N LYS A 65 -6.78 -11.06 4.10
CA LYS A 65 -8.00 -11.80 4.40
C LYS A 65 -8.80 -11.23 5.57
N GLN A 66 -8.16 -10.47 6.45
CA GLN A 66 -8.89 -9.71 7.48
C GLN A 66 -9.69 -8.56 6.84
N ILE A 67 -9.10 -7.83 5.89
CA ILE A 67 -9.78 -6.75 5.15
C ILE A 67 -10.93 -7.32 4.32
N VAL A 68 -10.66 -8.37 3.53
CA VAL A 68 -11.68 -9.05 2.71
C VAL A 68 -12.88 -9.49 3.56
N ARG A 69 -12.63 -10.16 4.68
CA ARG A 69 -13.71 -10.56 5.60
C ARG A 69 -14.47 -9.38 6.17
N GLY A 70 -13.77 -8.29 6.48
CA GLY A 70 -14.39 -7.07 7.00
C GLY A 70 -15.34 -6.44 5.99
N ILE A 71 -14.95 -6.35 4.73
CA ILE A 71 -15.79 -5.83 3.64
C ILE A 71 -16.96 -6.80 3.37
N ASN A 72 -16.71 -8.11 3.25
CA ASN A 72 -17.75 -9.08 2.96
C ASN A 72 -18.84 -9.14 4.04
N LYS A 73 -18.50 -8.87 5.30
CA LYS A 73 -19.50 -8.76 6.39
C LYS A 73 -20.49 -7.61 6.21
N THR A 74 -20.19 -6.62 5.37
CA THR A 74 -21.10 -5.50 5.06
C THR A 74 -22.07 -5.81 3.92
N GLY A 75 -21.98 -6.99 3.30
CA GLY A 75 -22.77 -7.39 2.14
C GLY A 75 -22.14 -7.09 0.79
N SER A 76 -21.00 -6.38 0.76
CA SER A 76 -20.21 -6.18 -0.46
C SER A 76 -19.33 -7.41 -0.76
N LEU A 77 -18.85 -7.54 -2.01
CA LEU A 77 -18.03 -8.67 -2.44
C LEU A 77 -16.58 -8.23 -2.66
N ALA A 78 -15.69 -8.56 -1.74
CA ALA A 78 -14.27 -8.29 -1.88
C ALA A 78 -13.49 -9.55 -2.26
N VAL A 79 -12.47 -9.37 -3.12
CA VAL A 79 -11.52 -10.40 -3.54
C VAL A 79 -10.12 -9.98 -3.12
N GLY A 80 -9.45 -10.82 -2.33
CA GLY A 80 -8.08 -10.56 -1.88
C GLY A 80 -7.07 -11.19 -2.81
N ILE A 81 -6.18 -10.36 -3.33
CA ILE A 81 -5.07 -10.71 -4.21
C ILE A 81 -3.77 -10.05 -3.74
N SER A 82 -2.67 -10.43 -4.34
CA SER A 82 -1.36 -9.80 -4.20
C SER A 82 -0.84 -9.33 -5.55
N GLY A 83 0.26 -8.64 -5.59
CA GLY A 83 0.90 -8.28 -6.85
C GLY A 83 1.47 -9.47 -7.62
N LEU A 84 1.60 -10.64 -6.97
CA LEU A 84 2.03 -11.88 -7.62
C LEU A 84 0.93 -12.49 -8.48
N ASP A 85 -0.35 -12.29 -8.08
CA ASP A 85 -1.49 -12.87 -8.78
C ASP A 85 -1.64 -12.23 -10.18
N GLY A 86 -1.60 -13.07 -11.20
CA GLY A 86 -1.66 -12.62 -12.60
C GLY A 86 -0.54 -11.68 -13.02
N ASN A 87 0.61 -11.71 -12.33
CA ASN A 87 1.72 -10.77 -12.51
C ASN A 87 1.26 -9.31 -12.44
N LEU A 88 0.38 -9.00 -11.49
CA LEU A 88 -0.22 -7.67 -11.33
C LEU A 88 0.83 -6.58 -11.06
N ILE A 89 1.85 -6.88 -10.21
CA ILE A 89 2.90 -5.92 -9.85
C ILE A 89 4.27 -6.48 -10.22
N HIS A 90 4.82 -5.97 -11.31
CA HIS A 90 6.23 -6.20 -11.62
C HIS A 90 7.10 -5.27 -10.80
N SER A 91 8.20 -5.79 -10.29
CA SER A 91 9.11 -5.04 -9.44
C SER A 91 10.56 -5.39 -9.72
N ARG A 92 11.44 -4.50 -9.31
CA ARG A 92 12.88 -4.74 -9.22
C ARG A 92 13.36 -4.38 -7.81
N GLU A 93 14.55 -4.80 -7.49
CA GLU A 93 15.21 -4.44 -6.24
C GLU A 93 15.35 -2.93 -6.11
N LEU A 94 15.13 -2.41 -4.91
CA LEU A 94 15.20 -0.98 -4.65
C LEU A 94 16.66 -0.53 -4.51
N GLY A 95 17.06 0.44 -5.32
CA GLY A 95 18.37 1.09 -5.23
C GLY A 95 19.53 0.13 -5.50
N ASP A 96 20.46 0.03 -4.56
CA ASP A 96 21.67 -0.80 -4.63
C ASP A 96 21.53 -2.16 -3.93
N GLY A 97 20.32 -2.51 -3.51
CA GLY A 97 20.06 -3.77 -2.80
C GLY A 97 20.40 -3.79 -1.31
N SER A 98 20.85 -2.69 -0.75
CA SER A 98 21.21 -2.61 0.68
C SER A 98 20.06 -2.95 1.62
N HIS A 99 18.81 -2.81 1.14
CA HIS A 99 17.61 -3.14 1.89
C HIS A 99 17.13 -4.60 1.72
N GLY A 100 17.89 -5.43 0.98
CA GLY A 100 17.51 -6.81 0.64
C GLY A 100 16.28 -6.84 -0.27
N LEU A 101 15.34 -7.74 -0.02
CA LEU A 101 14.14 -7.96 -0.85
C LEU A 101 13.08 -6.85 -0.72
N VAL A 102 13.53 -5.60 -0.63
CA VAL A 102 12.69 -4.42 -0.80
C VAL A 102 12.68 -4.04 -2.27
N GLY A 103 11.49 -3.81 -2.81
CA GLY A 103 11.32 -3.51 -4.23
C GLY A 103 10.71 -2.16 -4.52
N GLU A 104 10.90 -1.75 -5.77
CA GLU A 104 10.16 -0.67 -6.40
C GLU A 104 9.35 -1.21 -7.58
N VAL A 105 8.18 -0.63 -7.80
CA VAL A 105 7.30 -1.02 -8.92
C VAL A 105 7.94 -0.61 -10.24
N THR A 106 7.99 -1.52 -11.19
CA THR A 106 8.45 -1.24 -12.56
C THR A 106 7.28 -1.18 -13.55
N GLN A 107 6.25 -1.96 -13.29
CA GLN A 107 5.05 -2.01 -14.13
C GLN A 107 3.88 -2.58 -13.34
N ILE A 108 2.69 -2.07 -13.60
CA ILE A 108 1.41 -2.67 -13.19
C ILE A 108 0.74 -3.28 -14.41
N ASN A 109 0.26 -4.51 -14.28
CA ASN A 109 -0.59 -5.18 -15.27
C ASN A 109 -2.05 -5.17 -14.76
N PRO A 110 -2.89 -4.22 -15.20
CA PRO A 110 -4.25 -4.07 -14.67
C PRO A 110 -5.24 -5.12 -15.21
N GLU A 111 -4.87 -5.97 -16.15
CA GLU A 111 -5.78 -6.91 -16.83
C GLU A 111 -6.55 -7.82 -15.86
N LEU A 112 -5.94 -8.15 -14.70
CA LEU A 112 -6.62 -8.92 -13.66
C LEU A 112 -7.72 -8.11 -12.95
N LEU A 113 -7.59 -6.78 -12.87
CA LEU A 113 -8.49 -5.91 -12.11
C LEU A 113 -9.79 -5.62 -12.88
N ASP A 114 -9.71 -5.40 -14.17
CA ASP A 114 -10.84 -5.02 -15.01
C ASP A 114 -12.05 -6.00 -14.90
N PRO A 115 -11.88 -7.32 -15.05
CA PRO A 115 -12.99 -8.26 -14.92
C PRO A 115 -13.53 -8.36 -13.49
N LEU A 116 -12.71 -8.17 -12.47
CA LEU A 116 -13.16 -8.14 -11.08
C LEU A 116 -14.04 -6.92 -10.83
N ILE A 117 -13.58 -5.74 -11.24
CA ILE A 117 -14.31 -4.47 -11.10
C ILE A 117 -15.61 -4.53 -11.90
N ALA A 118 -15.56 -4.97 -13.15
CA ALA A 118 -16.74 -5.09 -14.03
C ALA A 118 -17.81 -6.03 -13.48
N LYS A 119 -17.42 -7.01 -12.65
CA LYS A 119 -18.34 -7.93 -11.95
C LYS A 119 -18.78 -7.43 -10.58
N GLY A 120 -18.41 -6.22 -10.19
CA GLY A 120 -18.77 -5.61 -8.90
C GLY A 120 -17.97 -6.14 -7.71
N TYR A 121 -16.86 -6.81 -7.94
CA TYR A 121 -15.93 -7.17 -6.85
C TYR A 121 -15.07 -5.98 -6.47
N ILE A 122 -14.71 -5.93 -5.19
CA ILE A 122 -13.76 -4.97 -4.63
C ILE A 122 -12.40 -5.65 -4.50
N PRO A 123 -11.42 -5.36 -5.39
CA PRO A 123 -10.08 -5.91 -5.26
C PRO A 123 -9.40 -5.37 -4.01
N VAL A 124 -8.79 -6.26 -3.22
CA VAL A 124 -7.97 -5.94 -2.04
C VAL A 124 -6.57 -6.46 -2.31
N ILE A 125 -5.62 -5.57 -2.54
CA ILE A 125 -4.29 -5.87 -3.06
C ILE A 125 -3.25 -5.68 -1.95
N SER A 126 -2.46 -6.72 -1.67
CA SER A 126 -1.29 -6.59 -0.81
C SER A 126 -0.08 -6.08 -1.60
N SER A 127 0.75 -5.25 -0.95
CA SER A 127 1.88 -4.56 -1.56
C SER A 127 3.13 -5.44 -1.71
N ILE A 128 2.97 -6.57 -2.39
CA ILE A 128 4.05 -7.49 -2.78
C ILE A 128 4.09 -7.55 -4.29
N GLY A 129 5.26 -7.42 -4.88
CA GLY A 129 5.48 -7.60 -6.31
C GLY A 129 6.55 -8.65 -6.56
N SER A 130 6.83 -8.96 -7.83
CA SER A 130 7.91 -9.87 -8.19
C SER A 130 8.70 -9.41 -9.41
N THR A 131 9.92 -9.94 -9.52
CA THR A 131 10.68 -9.89 -10.77
C THR A 131 10.11 -10.87 -11.80
N ALA A 132 10.58 -10.78 -13.03
CA ALA A 132 10.25 -11.75 -14.08
C ALA A 132 10.68 -13.18 -13.73
N ASP A 133 11.74 -13.34 -12.93
CA ASP A 133 12.26 -14.63 -12.46
C ASP A 133 11.52 -15.14 -11.22
N GLY A 134 10.50 -14.42 -10.74
CA GLY A 134 9.64 -14.83 -9.62
C GLY A 134 10.18 -14.49 -8.23
N ILE A 135 11.21 -13.66 -8.12
CA ILE A 135 11.71 -13.17 -6.82
C ILE A 135 10.71 -12.15 -6.26
N SER A 136 10.17 -12.44 -5.08
CA SER A 136 9.21 -11.55 -4.41
C SER A 136 9.88 -10.35 -3.74
N HIS A 137 9.22 -9.21 -3.80
CA HIS A 137 9.66 -7.98 -3.13
C HIS A 137 8.59 -7.42 -2.20
N ASN A 138 9.04 -6.96 -1.04
CA ASN A 138 8.26 -6.15 -0.11
C ASN A 138 8.27 -4.69 -0.60
N ILE A 139 7.11 -4.16 -0.96
CA ILE A 139 6.99 -2.81 -1.53
C ILE A 139 6.18 -1.91 -0.60
N ASN A 140 6.53 -0.64 -0.53
CA ASN A 140 5.75 0.32 0.22
C ASN A 140 4.34 0.47 -0.40
N ALA A 141 3.30 0.30 0.42
CA ALA A 141 1.92 0.28 -0.04
C ALA A 141 1.44 1.60 -0.65
N ASP A 142 1.98 2.75 -0.22
CA ASP A 142 1.61 4.05 -0.77
C ASP A 142 2.14 4.21 -2.20
N PHE A 143 3.36 3.73 -2.49
CA PHE A 143 3.89 3.70 -3.85
C PHE A 143 3.07 2.75 -4.73
N VAL A 144 2.77 1.56 -4.26
CA VAL A 144 1.88 0.63 -4.99
C VAL A 144 0.54 1.27 -5.28
N ALA A 145 -0.04 1.99 -4.31
CA ALA A 145 -1.33 2.65 -4.49
C ALA A 145 -1.28 3.73 -5.58
N GLY A 146 -0.19 4.51 -5.65
CA GLY A 146 0.03 5.49 -6.71
C GLY A 146 0.13 4.85 -8.11
N GLU A 147 0.96 3.81 -8.23
CA GLU A 147 1.18 3.11 -9.50
C GLU A 147 -0.07 2.36 -9.98
N VAL A 148 -0.80 1.70 -9.07
CA VAL A 148 -2.07 1.04 -9.41
C VAL A 148 -3.10 2.08 -9.83
N ALA A 149 -3.23 3.21 -9.10
CA ALA A 149 -4.17 4.28 -9.45
C ALA A 149 -3.89 4.85 -10.84
N ALA A 150 -2.61 5.04 -11.19
CA ALA A 150 -2.21 5.48 -12.52
C ALA A 150 -2.54 4.44 -13.61
N ALA A 151 -2.25 3.17 -13.35
CA ALA A 151 -2.47 2.08 -14.33
C ALA A 151 -3.95 1.85 -14.66
N ILE A 152 -4.85 1.98 -13.66
CA ILE A 152 -6.30 1.83 -13.88
C ILE A 152 -6.99 3.14 -14.24
N ASN A 153 -6.25 4.24 -14.44
CA ASN A 153 -6.79 5.58 -14.64
C ASN A 153 -7.83 5.99 -13.59
N ALA A 154 -7.49 5.77 -12.32
CA ALA A 154 -8.39 6.08 -11.21
C ALA A 154 -8.71 7.59 -11.16
N GLU A 155 -9.97 7.94 -11.01
CA GLU A 155 -10.40 9.34 -10.87
C GLU A 155 -9.87 9.98 -9.57
N LYS A 156 -9.65 9.16 -8.54
CA LYS A 156 -9.20 9.64 -7.23
C LYS A 156 -8.36 8.57 -6.51
N LEU A 157 -7.25 8.99 -5.94
CA LEU A 157 -6.47 8.24 -4.96
C LEU A 157 -6.75 8.79 -3.56
N ILE A 158 -7.13 7.91 -2.62
CA ILE A 158 -7.37 8.25 -1.22
C ILE A 158 -6.37 7.51 -0.35
N LEU A 159 -5.47 8.25 0.29
CA LEU A 159 -4.50 7.70 1.23
C LEU A 159 -5.03 7.86 2.66
N LEU A 160 -5.23 6.74 3.35
CA LEU A 160 -5.62 6.73 4.75
C LEU A 160 -4.38 6.74 5.63
N THR A 161 -4.34 7.62 6.59
CA THR A 161 -3.21 7.80 7.50
C THR A 161 -3.69 8.05 8.91
N ASP A 162 -2.86 7.74 9.90
CA ASP A 162 -3.06 8.04 11.31
C ASP A 162 -2.65 9.47 11.70
N THR A 163 -2.09 10.22 10.74
CA THR A 163 -1.74 11.63 10.92
C THR A 163 -2.82 12.55 10.34
N PRO A 164 -3.02 13.76 10.89
CA PRO A 164 -4.03 14.71 10.39
C PRO A 164 -3.85 15.11 8.92
N GLY A 165 -2.67 14.94 8.37
CA GLY A 165 -2.29 15.31 7.01
C GLY A 165 -0.96 16.05 6.95
N ILE A 166 -0.72 16.74 5.85
CA ILE A 166 0.50 17.52 5.64
C ILE A 166 0.41 18.84 6.40
N LEU A 167 1.36 19.09 7.31
CA LEU A 167 1.52 20.37 8.00
C LEU A 167 2.45 21.28 7.19
N LYS A 168 2.08 22.56 7.04
CA LYS A 168 2.92 23.58 6.38
C LYS A 168 4.14 23.96 7.22
N GLU A 169 4.01 23.79 8.53
CA GLU A 169 5.05 24.03 9.53
C GLU A 169 5.17 22.76 10.38
N ARG A 170 6.38 22.23 10.44
CA ARG A 170 6.65 21.05 11.27
C ARG A 170 6.30 21.37 12.73
N ASP A 171 5.62 20.46 13.40
CA ASP A 171 5.23 20.58 14.81
C ASP A 171 4.12 21.62 15.12
N ASN A 172 3.52 22.27 14.11
CA ASN A 172 2.39 23.16 14.29
C ASN A 172 1.07 22.49 13.80
N PRO A 173 0.24 21.90 14.68
CA PRO A 173 -1.01 21.24 14.28
C PRO A 173 -2.00 22.16 13.58
N ASN A 174 -1.91 23.48 13.81
CA ASN A 174 -2.79 24.48 13.20
C ASN A 174 -2.38 24.82 11.77
N SER A 175 -1.23 24.33 11.29
CA SER A 175 -0.71 24.58 9.95
C SER A 175 -1.14 23.54 8.93
N LEU A 176 -2.18 22.73 9.22
CA LEU A 176 -2.69 21.68 8.34
C LEU A 176 -3.04 22.25 6.95
N ALA A 177 -2.40 21.69 5.94
CA ALA A 177 -2.68 22.02 4.55
C ALA A 177 -3.96 21.32 4.10
N LYS A 178 -5.04 22.07 3.95
CA LYS A 178 -6.33 21.53 3.44
C LYS A 178 -6.26 21.15 1.96
N GLN A 179 -5.41 21.86 1.22
CA GLN A 179 -5.17 21.64 -0.20
C GLN A 179 -3.76 22.12 -0.54
N ILE A 180 -3.06 21.37 -1.36
CA ILE A 180 -1.75 21.73 -1.93
C ILE A 180 -1.74 21.34 -3.41
N ASN A 181 -1.00 22.11 -4.21
CA ASN A 181 -0.72 21.74 -5.59
C ASN A 181 0.67 21.10 -5.72
N LEU A 182 0.97 20.53 -6.89
CA LEU A 182 2.26 19.86 -7.13
C LEU A 182 3.49 20.75 -6.89
N LYS A 183 3.39 22.06 -7.15
CA LYS A 183 4.51 22.99 -6.91
C LYS A 183 4.75 23.20 -5.41
N GLU A 184 3.67 23.27 -4.64
CA GLU A 184 3.74 23.38 -3.18
C GLU A 184 4.25 22.09 -2.55
N ALA A 185 3.75 20.92 -3.03
CA ALA A 185 4.23 19.63 -2.58
C ALA A 185 5.74 19.47 -2.79
N ARG A 186 6.26 19.79 -3.98
CA ARG A 186 7.71 19.77 -4.26
C ARG A 186 8.49 20.69 -3.32
N LYS A 187 8.01 21.92 -3.07
CA LYS A 187 8.65 22.84 -2.13
C LYS A 187 8.68 22.30 -0.69
N PHE A 188 7.65 21.58 -0.28
CA PHE A 188 7.60 20.97 1.05
C PHE A 188 8.63 19.83 1.19
N ILE A 189 8.82 19.06 0.14
CA ILE A 189 9.87 18.02 0.07
C ILE A 189 11.25 18.68 0.10
N GLU A 190 11.53 19.65 -0.77
CA GLU A 190 12.81 20.38 -0.84
C GLU A 190 13.21 21.06 0.49
N LYS A 191 12.22 21.55 1.23
CA LYS A 191 12.41 22.18 2.55
C LYS A 191 12.43 21.20 3.71
N ASN A 192 12.37 19.88 3.47
CA ASN A 192 12.27 18.84 4.49
C ASN A 192 11.11 19.05 5.48
N ILE A 193 10.03 19.74 5.07
CA ILE A 193 8.79 19.87 5.84
C ILE A 193 8.08 18.52 5.89
N VAL A 194 8.08 17.82 4.76
CA VAL A 194 7.58 16.44 4.64
C VAL A 194 8.76 15.48 4.70
N SER A 195 8.71 14.52 5.59
CA SER A 195 9.79 13.54 5.80
C SER A 195 9.25 12.14 6.11
N ASN A 196 10.11 11.14 6.04
CA ASN A 196 9.82 9.75 6.38
C ASN A 196 8.55 9.20 5.69
N GLY A 197 7.65 8.58 6.44
CA GLY A 197 6.44 7.94 5.95
C GLY A 197 5.42 8.85 5.24
N MET A 198 5.62 10.18 5.27
CA MET A 198 4.79 11.12 4.52
C MET A 198 5.32 11.39 3.10
N LEU A 199 6.60 11.13 2.82
CA LEU A 199 7.18 11.30 1.47
C LEU A 199 6.42 10.53 0.39
N PRO A 200 6.06 9.25 0.57
CA PRO A 200 5.29 8.51 -0.43
C PRO A 200 3.86 9.04 -0.63
N LYS A 201 3.35 9.84 0.31
CA LYS A 201 1.99 10.41 0.28
C LYS A 201 1.93 11.81 -0.32
N THR A 202 3.08 12.40 -0.66
CA THR A 202 3.21 13.78 -1.17
C THR A 202 3.55 13.80 -2.65
#